data_35bfb4304c71a3ca059bbfe8e661878d
#
_entry.id   35bfb4304c71a3ca059bbfe8e661878d
#
_cell.length_a   1.000
_cell.length_b   1.000
_cell.length_c   1.000
_cell.angle_alpha   90.00
_cell.angle_beta   90.00
_cell.angle_gamma   90.00
#
_symmetry.space_group_name_H-M   'P 1'
#
loop_
_entity.id
_entity.type
_entity.pdbx_description
1 polymer ?
#
loop_
_entity_poly.entity_id
_entity_poly.type
_entity_poly.pdbx_seq_one_letter_code
_entity_poly.pdbx_strand_id
1 'polypeptide(L)'
;RRSFDVAKDESAFADIRPMGSFRGIKEVYPDIPETVYVAAKTMTLQKLSMLNKHLPFAPKPMDGVLSALRSVKRAYELDCMRESGRLHRYVIEELAPAFLREGVSEARLCSEICTAIVDRGGMGISRYNQPAAEDVLGIASFSENSLRPTALDSPSGCIGTSTAMKSIGSSERTLHEGDTVLLDIPCGWRGYHTDKSITFYYGELDKHPQSGVIRAAREQCIALENETASLLRAGAVPAEIYEKILSLVDSAFREGFMNGCK
;
A
#
# COMPACT_ATOMS: atom_id res chain seq x y z
N ARG A 1 -25.92 14.60 3.74
CA ARG A 1 -26.56 15.34 2.61
C ARG A 1 -25.59 15.59 1.46
N ARG A 2 -24.34 16.04 1.72
CA ARG A 2 -23.39 16.48 0.66
C ARG A 2 -23.02 15.41 -0.37
N SER A 3 -23.07 14.13 -0.01
CA SER A 3 -22.69 13.02 -0.89
C SER A 3 -23.90 12.19 -1.35
N PHE A 4 -25.14 12.68 -1.14
CA PHE A 4 -26.34 11.88 -1.38
C PHE A 4 -26.57 11.65 -2.87
N ASP A 5 -26.41 12.71 -3.67
CA ASP A 5 -26.59 12.62 -5.12
C ASP A 5 -25.52 11.75 -5.75
N VAL A 6 -24.24 11.95 -5.36
CA VAL A 6 -23.13 11.09 -5.78
C VAL A 6 -23.36 9.62 -5.40
N ALA A 7 -23.87 9.37 -4.17
CA ALA A 7 -24.18 8.01 -3.74
C ALA A 7 -25.29 7.37 -4.59
N LYS A 8 -26.28 8.12 -5.05
CA LYS A 8 -27.31 7.62 -5.96
C LYS A 8 -26.76 7.27 -7.33
N ASP A 9 -25.83 8.07 -7.83
CA ASP A 9 -25.25 7.90 -9.16
C ASP A 9 -24.26 6.74 -9.22
N GLU A 10 -23.50 6.51 -8.13
CA GLU A 10 -22.39 5.55 -8.10
C GLU A 10 -22.72 4.23 -7.40
N SER A 11 -23.78 4.17 -6.60
CA SER A 11 -24.09 2.97 -5.82
C SER A 11 -24.85 1.92 -6.63
N ALA A 12 -24.46 0.66 -6.43
CA ALA A 12 -25.22 -0.48 -6.92
C ALA A 12 -26.53 -0.76 -6.15
N PHE A 13 -26.77 -0.06 -5.01
CA PHE A 13 -27.98 -0.19 -4.23
C PHE A 13 -29.04 0.79 -4.69
N ALA A 14 -30.26 0.30 -4.94
CA ALA A 14 -31.38 1.13 -5.36
C ALA A 14 -32.00 1.95 -4.20
N ASP A 15 -31.98 1.40 -2.99
CA ASP A 15 -32.55 2.06 -1.80
C ASP A 15 -31.47 2.83 -1.04
N ILE A 16 -31.27 4.09 -1.42
CA ILE A 16 -30.36 5.00 -0.75
C ILE A 16 -31.20 6.12 -0.14
N ARG A 17 -31.05 6.30 1.16
CA ARG A 17 -31.84 7.27 1.94
C ARG A 17 -30.94 8.30 2.61
N PRO A 18 -31.33 9.59 2.62
CA PRO A 18 -30.58 10.60 3.33
C PRO A 18 -30.76 10.41 4.84
N MET A 19 -29.66 10.30 5.57
CA MET A 19 -29.66 10.23 7.02
C MET A 19 -29.37 11.62 7.61
N GLY A 20 -30.32 12.23 8.27
CA GLY A 20 -30.17 13.51 8.96
C GLY A 20 -29.49 13.36 10.33
N SER A 21 -29.79 12.29 11.03
CA SER A 21 -29.18 11.91 12.32
C SER A 21 -29.38 10.41 12.57
N PHE A 22 -28.68 9.87 13.58
CA PHE A 22 -28.86 8.47 13.98
C PHE A 22 -30.29 8.15 14.52
N ARG A 23 -31.03 9.15 14.89
CA ARG A 23 -32.46 8.99 15.24
C ARG A 23 -33.29 8.40 14.10
N GLY A 24 -33.04 8.86 12.87
CA GLY A 24 -33.78 8.41 11.69
C GLY A 24 -33.62 6.94 11.37
N ILE A 25 -32.64 6.26 11.97
CA ILE A 25 -32.47 4.81 11.78
C ILE A 25 -33.70 4.06 12.34
N LYS A 26 -34.23 4.46 13.47
CA LYS A 26 -35.43 3.84 14.07
C LYS A 26 -36.70 4.02 13.23
N GLU A 27 -36.76 5.06 12.42
CA GLU A 27 -37.89 5.29 11.52
C GLU A 27 -37.92 4.25 10.39
N VAL A 28 -36.74 3.77 10.01
CA VAL A 28 -36.54 2.77 8.95
C VAL A 28 -36.49 1.35 9.51
N TYR A 29 -35.84 1.20 10.68
CA TYR A 29 -35.69 -0.08 11.40
C TYR A 29 -36.16 0.09 12.83
N PRO A 30 -37.47 -0.05 13.08
CA PRO A 30 -38.06 0.15 14.42
C PRO A 30 -37.55 -0.91 15.41
N ASP A 31 -37.31 -2.14 14.95
CA ASP A 31 -36.90 -3.27 15.75
C ASP A 31 -35.38 -3.43 15.65
N ILE A 32 -34.64 -2.71 16.49
CA ILE A 32 -33.20 -2.84 16.58
C ILE A 32 -32.84 -4.11 17.39
N PRO A 33 -32.07 -5.05 16.86
CA PRO A 33 -31.65 -6.23 17.60
C PRO A 33 -30.82 -5.85 18.85
N GLU A 34 -30.94 -6.66 19.91
CA GLU A 34 -30.14 -6.48 21.13
C GLU A 34 -28.64 -6.54 20.82
N THR A 35 -28.22 -7.42 19.93
CA THR A 35 -26.84 -7.54 19.46
C THR A 35 -26.70 -6.99 18.04
N VAL A 36 -25.73 -6.06 17.85
CA VAL A 36 -25.37 -5.56 16.53
C VAL A 36 -23.87 -5.79 16.29
N TYR A 37 -23.56 -6.38 15.15
CA TYR A 37 -22.16 -6.60 14.73
C TYR A 37 -21.59 -5.33 14.10
N VAL A 38 -20.41 -4.94 14.57
CA VAL A 38 -19.73 -3.69 14.13
C VAL A 38 -18.29 -3.97 13.68
N ALA A 39 -17.82 -3.19 12.72
CA ALA A 39 -16.40 -3.16 12.36
C ALA A 39 -15.61 -2.43 13.45
N ALA A 40 -15.21 -3.15 14.50
CA ALA A 40 -14.67 -2.59 15.73
C ALA A 40 -13.34 -1.83 15.51
N LYS A 41 -12.50 -2.27 14.57
CA LYS A 41 -11.23 -1.61 14.22
C LYS A 41 -11.40 -0.19 13.69
N THR A 42 -12.55 0.13 13.10
CA THR A 42 -12.84 1.44 12.51
C THR A 42 -13.91 2.23 13.27
N MET A 43 -14.58 1.58 14.22
CA MET A 43 -15.60 2.21 15.04
C MET A 43 -14.98 2.96 16.22
N THR A 44 -15.03 4.28 16.22
CA THR A 44 -14.55 5.06 17.37
C THR A 44 -15.53 4.96 18.56
N LEU A 45 -14.99 5.03 19.79
CA LEU A 45 -15.82 5.05 21.01
C LEU A 45 -16.86 6.18 20.97
N GLN A 46 -16.48 7.35 20.47
CA GLN A 46 -17.39 8.49 20.32
C GLN A 46 -18.55 8.15 19.38
N LYS A 47 -18.27 7.57 18.22
CA LYS A 47 -19.30 7.19 17.24
C LYS A 47 -20.24 6.12 17.82
N LEU A 48 -19.68 5.12 18.52
CA LEU A 48 -20.46 4.10 19.19
C LEU A 48 -21.36 4.70 20.29
N SER A 49 -20.82 5.59 21.13
CA SER A 49 -21.59 6.30 22.16
C SER A 49 -22.73 7.12 21.57
N MET A 50 -22.49 7.83 20.46
CA MET A 50 -23.52 8.59 19.75
C MET A 50 -24.62 7.68 19.19
N LEU A 51 -24.26 6.53 18.64
CA LEU A 51 -25.22 5.53 18.15
C LEU A 51 -26.08 5.01 19.31
N ASN A 52 -25.45 4.59 20.41
CA ASN A 52 -26.12 3.98 21.56
C ASN A 52 -27.08 4.93 22.30
N LYS A 53 -26.93 6.25 22.15
CA LYS A 53 -27.94 7.21 22.64
C LYS A 53 -29.30 7.01 22.01
N HIS A 54 -29.38 6.54 20.78
CA HIS A 54 -30.60 6.43 19.99
C HIS A 54 -30.97 4.99 19.67
N LEU A 55 -29.97 4.11 19.62
CA LEU A 55 -30.05 2.73 19.18
C LEU A 55 -29.39 1.85 20.26
N PRO A 56 -30.08 1.55 21.36
CA PRO A 56 -29.50 0.73 22.43
C PRO A 56 -29.28 -0.71 21.93
N PHE A 57 -28.05 -1.11 21.79
CA PHE A 57 -27.63 -2.47 21.41
C PHE A 57 -26.29 -2.82 22.05
N ALA A 58 -26.03 -4.11 22.18
CA ALA A 58 -24.74 -4.63 22.58
C ALA A 58 -23.85 -4.84 21.32
N PRO A 59 -22.75 -4.09 21.16
CA PRO A 59 -21.88 -4.23 20.00
C PRO A 59 -21.03 -5.51 20.12
N LYS A 60 -20.93 -6.26 19.03
CA LYS A 60 -19.97 -7.36 18.88
C LYS A 60 -19.07 -7.12 17.67
N PRO A 61 -17.76 -7.42 17.77
CA PRO A 61 -16.86 -7.25 16.64
C PRO A 61 -17.15 -8.25 15.51
N MET A 62 -17.08 -7.78 14.25
CA MET A 62 -17.19 -8.61 13.06
C MET A 62 -15.94 -8.54 12.16
N ASP A 63 -14.86 -7.96 12.65
CA ASP A 63 -13.65 -7.74 11.85
C ASP A 63 -13.07 -9.03 11.26
N GLY A 64 -13.12 -10.14 12.01
CA GLY A 64 -12.69 -11.45 11.50
C GLY A 64 -13.52 -11.94 10.32
N VAL A 65 -14.83 -11.77 10.38
CA VAL A 65 -15.74 -12.13 9.27
C VAL A 65 -15.49 -11.25 8.06
N LEU A 66 -15.32 -9.93 8.26
CA LEU A 66 -15.00 -9.01 7.17
C LEU A 66 -13.65 -9.33 6.53
N SER A 67 -12.64 -9.66 7.32
CA SER A 67 -11.34 -10.07 6.82
C SER A 67 -11.43 -11.37 5.98
N ALA A 68 -12.16 -12.38 6.48
CA ALA A 68 -12.35 -13.62 5.76
C ALA A 68 -13.09 -13.43 4.42
N LEU A 69 -14.15 -12.61 4.40
CA LEU A 69 -14.88 -12.27 3.18
C LEU A 69 -14.01 -11.54 2.15
N ARG A 70 -13.12 -10.66 2.60
CA ARG A 70 -12.24 -9.88 1.74
C ARG A 70 -10.99 -10.63 1.30
N SER A 71 -10.62 -11.73 1.97
CA SER A 71 -9.43 -12.49 1.63
C SER A 71 -9.56 -13.23 0.30
N VAL A 72 -10.76 -13.70 -0.04
CA VAL A 72 -11.04 -14.38 -1.31
C VAL A 72 -11.71 -13.39 -2.27
N LYS A 73 -10.97 -12.99 -3.32
CA LYS A 73 -11.41 -11.99 -4.30
C LYS A 73 -12.30 -12.62 -5.35
N ARG A 74 -13.36 -11.90 -5.76
CA ARG A 74 -14.22 -12.25 -6.89
C ARG A 74 -13.59 -11.82 -8.22
N ALA A 75 -14.14 -12.26 -9.34
CA ALA A 75 -13.63 -11.95 -10.68
C ALA A 75 -13.43 -10.44 -10.91
N TYR A 76 -14.44 -9.62 -10.59
CA TYR A 76 -14.35 -8.17 -10.70
C TYR A 76 -13.19 -7.57 -9.88
N GLU A 77 -13.00 -8.04 -8.63
CA GLU A 77 -11.93 -7.58 -7.76
C GLU A 77 -10.55 -7.96 -8.32
N LEU A 78 -10.43 -9.20 -8.85
CA LEU A 78 -9.21 -9.66 -9.51
C LEU A 78 -8.90 -8.84 -10.77
N ASP A 79 -9.92 -8.45 -11.54
CA ASP A 79 -9.72 -7.61 -12.72
C ASP A 79 -9.24 -6.21 -12.34
N CYS A 80 -9.80 -5.63 -11.26
CA CYS A 80 -9.30 -4.36 -10.72
C CYS A 80 -7.85 -4.48 -10.24
N MET A 81 -7.47 -5.56 -9.57
CA MET A 81 -6.09 -5.81 -9.13
C MET A 81 -5.15 -6.02 -10.32
N ARG A 82 -5.58 -6.70 -11.39
CA ARG A 82 -4.79 -6.86 -12.62
C ARG A 82 -4.54 -5.52 -13.31
N GLU A 83 -5.56 -4.66 -13.39
CA GLU A 83 -5.40 -3.32 -13.96
C GLU A 83 -4.47 -2.46 -13.10
N SER A 84 -4.61 -2.52 -11.77
CA SER A 84 -3.66 -1.89 -10.86
C SER A 84 -2.23 -2.38 -11.14
N GLY A 85 -2.02 -3.69 -11.24
CA GLY A 85 -0.70 -4.28 -11.51
C GLY A 85 -0.11 -3.89 -12.87
N ARG A 86 -0.93 -3.81 -13.93
CA ARG A 86 -0.46 -3.35 -15.26
C ARG A 86 -0.02 -1.88 -15.23
N LEU A 87 -0.84 -1.03 -14.63
CA LEU A 87 -0.54 0.38 -14.49
C LEU A 87 0.71 0.59 -13.63
N HIS A 88 0.79 -0.12 -12.53
CA HIS A 88 1.91 -0.06 -11.59
C HIS A 88 3.22 -0.44 -12.28
N ARG A 89 3.26 -1.60 -12.94
CA ARG A 89 4.42 -2.05 -13.69
C ARG A 89 4.86 -1.00 -14.72
N TYR A 90 3.93 -0.52 -15.53
CA TYR A 90 4.22 0.46 -16.56
C TYR A 90 4.81 1.75 -15.99
N VAL A 91 4.21 2.27 -14.92
CA VAL A 91 4.70 3.53 -14.33
C VAL A 91 6.06 3.35 -13.65
N ILE A 92 6.25 2.29 -12.86
CA ILE A 92 7.48 2.12 -12.09
C ILE A 92 8.63 1.57 -12.95
N GLU A 93 8.38 0.61 -13.84
CA GLU A 93 9.44 -0.03 -14.59
C GLU A 93 9.78 0.72 -15.90
N GLU A 94 8.78 1.33 -16.54
CA GLU A 94 8.97 1.93 -17.87
C GLU A 94 9.05 3.46 -17.82
N LEU A 95 8.23 4.14 -17.01
CA LEU A 95 8.22 5.61 -16.95
C LEU A 95 9.15 6.19 -15.90
N ALA A 96 9.22 5.61 -14.71
CA ALA A 96 10.01 6.16 -13.62
C ALA A 96 11.49 6.37 -13.96
N PRO A 97 12.16 5.49 -14.74
CA PRO A 97 13.53 5.75 -15.19
C PRO A 97 13.71 7.07 -15.95
N ALA A 98 12.70 7.51 -16.71
CA ALA A 98 12.76 8.77 -17.45
C ALA A 98 12.63 10.02 -16.55
N PHE A 99 12.17 9.85 -15.32
CA PHE A 99 12.09 10.93 -14.34
C PHE A 99 13.40 11.10 -13.54
N LEU A 100 14.30 10.10 -13.61
CA LEU A 100 15.60 10.17 -12.94
C LEU A 100 16.50 11.17 -13.68
N ARG A 101 16.89 12.23 -12.98
CA ARG A 101 17.79 13.25 -13.52
C ARG A 101 18.57 13.89 -12.39
N GLU A 102 19.77 14.33 -12.70
CA GLU A 102 20.65 15.03 -11.76
C GLU A 102 19.91 16.18 -11.08
N GLY A 103 20.01 16.27 -9.76
CA GLY A 103 19.42 17.32 -8.96
C GLY A 103 17.89 17.21 -8.70
N VAL A 104 17.20 16.17 -9.18
CA VAL A 104 15.80 15.97 -8.78
C VAL A 104 15.74 15.58 -7.30
N SER A 105 14.82 16.17 -6.53
CA SER A 105 14.61 15.76 -5.14
C SER A 105 13.77 14.50 -5.04
N GLU A 106 13.94 13.74 -3.93
CA GLU A 106 13.14 12.55 -3.65
C GLU A 106 11.64 12.85 -3.70
N ALA A 107 11.21 13.92 -3.01
CA ALA A 107 9.80 14.34 -2.99
C ALA A 107 9.29 14.71 -4.40
N ARG A 108 10.11 15.37 -5.20
CA ARG A 108 9.73 15.71 -6.58
C ARG A 108 9.60 14.47 -7.47
N LEU A 109 10.52 13.54 -7.38
CA LEU A 109 10.46 12.26 -8.10
C LEU A 109 9.19 11.49 -7.73
N CYS A 110 8.90 11.34 -6.44
CA CYS A 110 7.70 10.67 -5.96
C CYS A 110 6.42 11.33 -6.51
N SER A 111 6.37 12.67 -6.49
CA SER A 111 5.24 13.44 -7.01
C SER A 111 5.04 13.24 -8.53
N GLU A 112 6.11 13.19 -9.31
CA GLU A 112 6.03 12.93 -10.76
C GLU A 112 5.52 11.53 -11.08
N ILE A 113 5.96 10.53 -10.33
CA ILE A 113 5.46 9.15 -10.43
C ILE A 113 3.98 9.08 -10.08
N CYS A 114 3.56 9.72 -8.98
CA CYS A 114 2.15 9.78 -8.61
C CYS A 114 1.30 10.46 -9.67
N THR A 115 1.77 11.58 -10.22
CA THR A 115 1.09 12.26 -11.31
C THR A 115 0.91 11.31 -12.50
N ALA A 116 1.93 10.54 -12.86
CA ALA A 116 1.85 9.57 -13.94
C ALA A 116 0.83 8.44 -13.67
N ILE A 117 0.64 8.04 -12.42
CA ILE A 117 -0.40 7.09 -12.00
C ILE A 117 -1.79 7.72 -12.16
N VAL A 118 -1.98 8.93 -11.61
CA VAL A 118 -3.28 9.63 -11.61
C VAL A 118 -3.74 9.99 -13.02
N ASP A 119 -2.85 10.48 -13.86
CA ASP A 119 -3.14 10.81 -15.26
C ASP A 119 -3.66 9.61 -16.08
N ARG A 120 -3.38 8.40 -15.59
CA ARG A 120 -3.84 7.14 -16.21
C ARG A 120 -5.02 6.49 -15.49
N GLY A 121 -5.69 7.24 -14.62
CA GLY A 121 -6.88 6.80 -13.90
C GLY A 121 -6.59 5.95 -12.66
N GLY A 122 -5.33 5.85 -12.25
CA GLY A 122 -4.95 5.20 -11.00
C GLY A 122 -5.18 6.08 -9.78
N MET A 123 -5.08 5.49 -8.62
CA MET A 123 -5.21 6.19 -7.34
C MET A 123 -3.83 6.65 -6.86
N GLY A 124 -3.73 7.90 -6.46
CA GLY A 124 -2.50 8.49 -5.92
C GLY A 124 -2.40 8.40 -4.40
N ILE A 125 -3.23 7.58 -3.75
CA ILE A 125 -3.24 7.43 -2.30
C ILE A 125 -3.57 5.99 -1.92
N SER A 126 -2.86 5.46 -0.94
CA SER A 126 -3.18 4.21 -0.26
C SER A 126 -3.58 4.46 1.18
N ARG A 127 -4.55 3.70 1.66
CA ARG A 127 -5.03 3.79 3.05
C ARG A 127 -4.87 2.45 3.73
N TYR A 128 -4.16 2.48 4.83
CA TYR A 128 -4.04 1.34 5.70
C TYR A 128 -5.19 1.28 6.70
N ASN A 129 -5.47 0.10 7.23
CA ASN A 129 -6.55 -0.10 8.19
C ASN A 129 -6.16 0.33 9.62
N GLN A 130 -5.42 1.43 9.72
CA GLN A 130 -5.00 2.04 10.98
C GLN A 130 -5.34 3.53 10.97
N PRO A 131 -5.75 4.11 12.10
CA PRO A 131 -5.98 5.56 12.18
C PRO A 131 -4.73 6.36 11.79
N ALA A 132 -4.90 7.36 10.94
CA ALA A 132 -3.82 8.23 10.45
C ALA A 132 -2.70 7.49 9.66
N ALA A 133 -2.94 6.28 9.21
CA ALA A 133 -2.04 5.55 8.32
C ALA A 133 -2.53 5.70 6.87
N GLU A 134 -2.28 6.87 6.31
CA GLU A 134 -2.46 7.16 4.90
C GLU A 134 -1.08 7.28 4.28
N ASP A 135 -0.83 6.50 3.25
CA ASP A 135 0.36 6.64 2.44
C ASP A 135 -0.01 7.39 1.16
N VAL A 136 0.37 8.65 1.17
CA VAL A 136 0.20 9.51 0.00
C VAL A 136 1.44 9.34 -0.85
N LEU A 137 1.30 8.76 -2.03
CA LEU A 137 2.35 8.61 -3.05
C LEU A 137 3.40 7.50 -2.78
N GLY A 138 3.52 6.92 -1.60
CA GLY A 138 4.59 5.98 -1.26
C GLY A 138 5.92 6.66 -0.92
N ILE A 139 7.03 5.98 -1.20
CA ILE A 139 8.38 6.42 -0.87
C ILE A 139 9.24 6.45 -2.12
N ALA A 140 9.94 7.57 -2.33
CA ALA A 140 11.12 7.64 -3.18
C ALA A 140 12.30 8.09 -2.32
N SER A 141 13.38 7.32 -2.28
CA SER A 141 14.54 7.64 -1.43
C SER A 141 15.85 7.25 -2.08
N PHE A 142 16.90 8.04 -1.80
CA PHE A 142 18.21 7.88 -2.41
C PHE A 142 19.24 7.40 -1.39
N SER A 143 20.05 6.41 -1.79
CA SER A 143 21.21 5.91 -1.06
C SER A 143 20.94 5.73 0.44
N GLU A 144 21.65 6.43 1.33
CA GLU A 144 21.54 6.28 2.78
C GLU A 144 20.13 6.60 3.32
N ASN A 145 19.34 7.45 2.65
CA ASN A 145 18.00 7.76 3.11
C ASN A 145 17.07 6.55 2.98
N SER A 146 17.29 5.69 2.01
CA SER A 146 16.52 4.45 1.82
C SER A 146 16.76 3.41 2.93
N LEU A 147 17.82 3.56 3.71
CA LEU A 147 18.16 2.67 4.83
C LEU A 147 17.56 3.13 6.17
N ARG A 148 16.80 4.20 6.19
CA ARG A 148 16.19 4.73 7.42
C ARG A 148 14.96 3.89 7.79
N PRO A 149 14.86 3.40 9.03
CA PRO A 149 13.67 2.68 9.47
C PRO A 149 12.45 3.61 9.49
N THR A 150 11.31 3.09 9.07
CA THR A 150 10.02 3.78 9.17
C THR A 150 9.23 3.33 10.37
N ALA A 151 8.11 4.03 10.65
CA ALA A 151 7.11 3.58 11.61
C ALA A 151 6.20 2.46 11.03
N LEU A 152 6.30 2.21 9.72
CA LEU A 152 5.62 1.09 9.06
C LEU A 152 6.50 -0.16 9.17
N ASP A 153 5.89 -1.32 9.22
CA ASP A 153 6.59 -2.61 9.20
C ASP A 153 7.05 -2.91 7.75
N SER A 154 8.04 -2.16 7.30
CA SER A 154 8.59 -2.21 5.95
C SER A 154 10.11 -2.19 6.01
N PRO A 155 10.80 -2.92 5.10
CA PRO A 155 12.25 -2.84 4.97
C PRO A 155 12.74 -1.50 4.42
N SER A 156 11.88 -0.78 3.71
CA SER A 156 12.19 0.51 3.12
C SER A 156 11.76 1.66 4.02
N GLY A 157 12.45 2.79 3.90
CA GLY A 157 12.12 3.96 4.66
C GLY A 157 12.74 5.24 4.11
N CYS A 158 12.47 6.35 4.74
CA CYS A 158 13.09 7.63 4.43
C CYS A 158 12.90 8.66 5.55
N ILE A 159 13.72 9.69 5.50
CA ILE A 159 13.35 10.97 6.09
C ILE A 159 12.42 11.63 5.07
N GLY A 160 11.15 11.80 5.43
CA GLY A 160 10.17 12.42 4.55
C GLY A 160 10.29 13.94 4.49
N THR A 161 9.27 14.59 3.94
CA THR A 161 9.22 16.06 3.81
C THR A 161 9.12 16.78 5.16
N SER A 162 8.65 16.10 6.21
CA SER A 162 8.58 16.63 7.57
C SER A 162 8.39 15.50 8.59
N THR A 163 8.49 15.84 9.88
CA THR A 163 8.18 14.89 10.97
C THR A 163 6.72 14.44 10.96
N ALA A 164 5.83 15.22 10.37
CA ALA A 164 4.40 14.88 10.23
C ALA A 164 4.11 14.06 8.95
N MET A 165 5.01 14.13 7.96
CA MET A 165 4.90 13.38 6.70
C MET A 165 6.21 12.62 6.47
N LYS A 166 6.21 11.35 6.83
CA LYS A 166 7.40 10.48 6.79
C LYS A 166 7.55 9.71 5.48
N SER A 167 6.49 9.61 4.69
CA SER A 167 6.52 9.11 3.31
C SER A 167 6.93 10.20 2.32
N ILE A 168 6.88 9.90 1.03
CA ILE A 168 7.21 10.76 -0.10
C ILE A 168 8.73 10.85 -0.34
N GLY A 169 9.55 11.07 0.68
CA GLY A 169 10.97 11.39 0.60
C GLY A 169 11.27 12.85 0.92
N SER A 170 12.54 13.18 0.98
CA SER A 170 13.04 14.51 1.32
C SER A 170 12.86 15.51 0.16
N SER A 171 12.46 16.73 0.48
CA SER A 171 12.46 17.85 -0.48
C SER A 171 13.85 18.46 -0.71
N GLU A 172 14.81 18.18 0.18
CA GLU A 172 16.16 18.75 0.16
C GLU A 172 17.21 17.81 -0.43
N ARG A 173 17.02 16.48 -0.24
CA ARG A 173 17.92 15.49 -0.80
C ARG A 173 17.69 15.34 -2.29
N THR A 174 18.75 15.53 -3.07
CA THR A 174 18.74 15.50 -4.53
C THR A 174 19.54 14.30 -5.06
N LEU A 175 19.13 13.82 -6.22
CA LEU A 175 19.76 12.70 -6.92
C LEU A 175 21.09 13.12 -7.56
N HIS A 176 22.12 12.31 -7.34
CA HIS A 176 23.44 12.49 -7.92
C HIS A 176 23.94 11.20 -8.56
N GLU A 177 24.84 11.32 -9.54
CA GLU A 177 25.49 10.16 -10.13
C GLU A 177 26.18 9.29 -9.05
N GLY A 178 25.90 8.00 -9.08
CA GLY A 178 26.36 7.05 -8.06
C GLY A 178 25.30 6.69 -7.01
N ASP A 179 24.18 7.40 -6.95
CA ASP A 179 23.11 7.09 -6.01
C ASP A 179 22.32 5.82 -6.42
N THR A 180 21.90 5.07 -5.41
CA THR A 180 20.81 4.12 -5.56
C THR A 180 19.48 4.84 -5.34
N VAL A 181 18.46 4.46 -6.09
CA VAL A 181 17.10 5.01 -6.03
C VAL A 181 16.16 3.89 -5.63
N LEU A 182 15.63 3.95 -4.42
CA LEU A 182 14.56 3.07 -3.98
C LEU A 182 13.21 3.74 -4.26
N LEU A 183 12.35 3.02 -4.93
CA LEU A 183 10.94 3.36 -5.08
C LEU A 183 10.12 2.27 -4.38
N ASP A 184 9.32 2.66 -3.41
CA ASP A 184 8.35 1.81 -2.72
C ASP A 184 7.00 2.53 -2.80
N ILE A 185 6.28 2.27 -3.89
CA ILE A 185 5.16 3.08 -4.32
C ILE A 185 3.95 2.19 -4.53
N PRO A 186 2.85 2.40 -3.81
CA PRO A 186 1.61 1.70 -4.06
C PRO A 186 0.91 2.25 -5.31
N CYS A 187 0.18 1.40 -5.99
CA CYS A 187 -0.71 1.78 -7.07
C CYS A 187 -2.11 1.23 -6.79
N GLY A 188 -3.15 1.98 -7.12
CA GLY A 188 -4.51 1.56 -6.92
C GLY A 188 -5.37 1.78 -8.16
N TRP A 189 -6.33 0.86 -8.37
CA TRP A 189 -7.36 0.95 -9.39
C TRP A 189 -8.72 0.62 -8.80
N ARG A 190 -9.64 1.58 -8.82
CA ARG A 190 -11.01 1.42 -8.28
C ARG A 190 -11.07 0.87 -6.84
N GLY A 191 -10.11 1.26 -5.99
CA GLY A 191 -10.05 0.85 -4.60
C GLY A 191 -9.29 -0.45 -4.33
N TYR A 192 -8.73 -1.11 -5.36
CA TYR A 192 -7.87 -2.30 -5.24
C TYR A 192 -6.43 -1.91 -5.52
N HIS A 193 -5.52 -2.31 -4.64
CA HIS A 193 -4.14 -1.87 -4.65
C HIS A 193 -3.18 -3.00 -4.98
N THR A 194 -2.08 -2.61 -5.60
CA THR A 194 -0.84 -3.37 -5.71
C THR A 194 0.27 -2.57 -5.06
N ASP A 195 1.25 -3.25 -4.52
CA ASP A 195 2.42 -2.67 -3.88
C ASP A 195 3.67 -3.28 -4.49
N LYS A 196 4.69 -2.46 -4.72
CA LYS A 196 5.93 -2.89 -5.34
C LYS A 196 7.07 -1.96 -4.96
N SER A 197 8.17 -2.56 -4.54
CA SER A 197 9.45 -1.87 -4.38
C SER A 197 10.39 -2.23 -5.53
N ILE A 198 11.12 -1.24 -6.02
CA ILE A 198 12.17 -1.41 -7.03
C ILE A 198 13.35 -0.51 -6.71
N THR A 199 14.56 -1.00 -7.02
CA THR A 199 15.79 -0.22 -6.86
C THR A 199 16.46 0.00 -8.20
N PHE A 200 16.81 1.24 -8.50
CA PHE A 200 17.63 1.64 -9.62
C PHE A 200 19.00 2.11 -9.13
N TYR A 201 19.97 2.10 -10.01
CA TYR A 201 21.25 2.77 -9.83
C TYR A 201 21.33 3.93 -10.84
N TYR A 202 21.60 5.14 -10.36
CA TYR A 202 21.70 6.33 -11.21
C TYR A 202 23.16 6.54 -11.60
N GLY A 203 23.51 6.26 -12.84
CA GLY A 203 24.85 6.33 -13.38
C GLY A 203 25.32 5.03 -14.03
N GLU A 204 26.64 4.90 -14.25
CA GLU A 204 27.26 3.73 -14.85
C GLU A 204 27.68 2.72 -13.79
N LEU A 205 26.84 1.72 -13.53
CA LEU A 205 27.07 0.70 -12.50
C LEU A 205 28.43 -0.01 -12.66
N ASP A 206 28.89 -0.21 -13.89
CA ASP A 206 30.16 -0.89 -14.15
C ASP A 206 31.36 -0.14 -13.59
N LYS A 207 31.28 1.16 -13.37
CA LYS A 207 32.28 1.98 -12.72
C LYS A 207 32.28 1.88 -11.19
N HIS A 208 31.22 1.32 -10.61
CA HIS A 208 31.12 1.17 -9.16
C HIS A 208 32.01 0.07 -8.64
N PRO A 209 32.82 0.30 -7.57
CA PRO A 209 33.80 -0.70 -7.07
C PRO A 209 33.13 -2.03 -6.67
N GLN A 210 31.89 -2.00 -6.25
CA GLN A 210 31.09 -3.18 -5.85
C GLN A 210 30.06 -3.61 -6.90
N SER A 211 30.23 -3.23 -8.17
CA SER A 211 29.26 -3.53 -9.24
C SER A 211 28.91 -5.02 -9.33
N GLY A 212 29.89 -5.91 -9.15
CA GLY A 212 29.65 -7.35 -9.14
C GLY A 212 28.74 -7.81 -7.99
N VAL A 213 28.95 -7.28 -6.79
CA VAL A 213 28.12 -7.61 -5.61
C VAL A 213 26.68 -7.09 -5.79
N ILE A 214 26.54 -5.86 -6.29
CA ILE A 214 25.22 -5.24 -6.55
C ILE A 214 24.44 -6.06 -7.58
N ARG A 215 25.09 -6.50 -8.66
CA ARG A 215 24.45 -7.36 -9.67
C ARG A 215 24.04 -8.70 -9.08
N ALA A 216 24.92 -9.37 -8.34
CA ALA A 216 24.63 -10.66 -7.73
C ALA A 216 23.48 -10.56 -6.74
N ALA A 217 23.44 -9.52 -5.90
CA ALA A 217 22.32 -9.28 -4.97
C ALA A 217 20.99 -9.08 -5.73
N ARG A 218 21.01 -8.27 -6.80
CA ARG A 218 19.81 -8.05 -7.63
C ARG A 218 19.32 -9.33 -8.30
N GLU A 219 20.21 -10.09 -8.88
CA GLU A 219 19.87 -11.37 -9.53
C GLU A 219 19.27 -12.35 -8.53
N GLN A 220 19.83 -12.42 -7.32
CA GLN A 220 19.26 -13.24 -6.26
C GLN A 220 17.86 -12.76 -5.85
N CYS A 221 17.65 -11.46 -5.65
CA CYS A 221 16.33 -10.93 -5.31
C CYS A 221 15.28 -11.32 -6.37
N ILE A 222 15.59 -11.17 -7.65
CA ILE A 222 14.71 -11.56 -8.76
C ILE A 222 14.44 -13.07 -8.74
N ALA A 223 15.45 -13.90 -8.50
CA ALA A 223 15.28 -15.35 -8.43
C ALA A 223 14.37 -15.75 -7.26
N LEU A 224 14.55 -15.15 -6.09
CA LEU A 224 13.73 -15.39 -4.89
C LEU A 224 12.29 -14.88 -5.07
N GLU A 225 12.09 -13.74 -5.72
CA GLU A 225 10.76 -13.23 -6.08
C GLU A 225 10.02 -14.23 -6.99
N ASN A 226 10.66 -14.70 -8.04
CA ASN A 226 10.09 -15.68 -8.96
C ASN A 226 9.78 -17.02 -8.27
N GLU A 227 10.67 -17.50 -7.40
CA GLU A 227 10.42 -18.71 -6.62
C GLU A 227 9.23 -18.51 -5.67
N THR A 228 9.18 -17.36 -4.97
CA THR A 228 8.04 -17.00 -4.12
C THR A 228 6.74 -17.03 -4.90
N ALA A 229 6.70 -16.37 -6.06
CA ALA A 229 5.53 -16.35 -6.92
C ALA A 229 5.08 -17.75 -7.37
N SER A 230 6.04 -18.65 -7.65
CA SER A 230 5.76 -20.04 -8.03
C SER A 230 5.09 -20.86 -6.92
N LEU A 231 5.36 -20.51 -5.67
CA LEU A 231 4.84 -21.19 -4.48
C LEU A 231 3.49 -20.64 -4.03
N LEU A 232 3.12 -19.42 -4.44
CA LEU A 232 1.85 -18.78 -4.10
C LEU A 232 0.70 -19.44 -4.87
N ARG A 233 0.02 -20.35 -4.22
CA ARG A 233 -1.13 -21.11 -4.76
C ARG A 233 -2.16 -21.40 -3.68
N ALA A 234 -3.37 -21.73 -4.07
CA ALA A 234 -4.43 -22.08 -3.13
C ALA A 234 -3.99 -23.24 -2.20
N GLY A 235 -4.14 -23.03 -0.90
CA GLY A 235 -3.74 -23.98 0.15
C GLY A 235 -2.28 -23.88 0.59
N ALA A 236 -1.46 -23.03 -0.03
CA ALA A 236 -0.10 -22.82 0.44
C ALA A 236 -0.09 -22.08 1.79
N VAL A 237 0.84 -22.44 2.65
CA VAL A 237 1.02 -21.84 3.98
C VAL A 237 2.13 -20.79 3.89
N PRO A 238 1.83 -19.49 4.16
CA PRO A 238 2.84 -18.42 4.02
C PRO A 238 4.11 -18.65 4.82
N ALA A 239 4.01 -19.19 6.04
CA ALA A 239 5.17 -19.50 6.87
C ALA A 239 6.12 -20.53 6.22
N GLU A 240 5.57 -21.56 5.56
CA GLU A 240 6.39 -22.57 4.87
C GLU A 240 7.10 -21.97 3.64
N ILE A 241 6.40 -21.08 2.92
CA ILE A 241 7.02 -20.32 1.82
C ILE A 241 8.15 -19.45 2.35
N TYR A 242 7.91 -18.72 3.43
CA TYR A 242 8.92 -17.88 4.07
C TYR A 242 10.18 -18.66 4.43
N GLU A 243 10.05 -19.77 5.16
CA GLU A 243 11.18 -20.61 5.56
C GLU A 243 11.94 -21.19 4.36
N LYS A 244 11.20 -21.62 3.32
CA LYS A 244 11.82 -22.08 2.10
C LYS A 244 12.63 -20.99 1.41
N ILE A 245 12.05 -19.80 1.23
CA ILE A 245 12.76 -18.67 0.60
C ILE A 245 13.99 -18.28 1.41
N LEU A 246 13.87 -18.19 2.73
CA LEU A 246 14.98 -17.88 3.62
C LEU A 246 16.13 -18.91 3.51
N SER A 247 15.80 -20.18 3.26
CA SER A 247 16.82 -21.23 3.07
C SER A 247 17.60 -21.10 1.74
N LEU A 248 17.03 -20.41 0.75
CA LEU A 248 17.63 -20.18 -0.57
C LEU A 248 18.50 -18.93 -0.64
N VAL A 249 18.43 -18.08 0.39
CA VAL A 249 19.24 -16.86 0.44
C VAL A 249 20.73 -17.22 0.61
N ASP A 250 21.58 -16.68 -0.27
CA ASP A 250 23.02 -16.82 -0.16
C ASP A 250 23.51 -16.25 1.19
N SER A 251 24.45 -16.96 1.79
CA SER A 251 25.05 -16.57 3.08
C SER A 251 25.65 -15.16 3.06
N ALA A 252 26.18 -14.73 1.91
CA ALA A 252 26.74 -13.39 1.73
C ALA A 252 25.71 -12.27 1.85
N PHE A 253 24.43 -12.54 1.60
CA PHE A 253 23.34 -11.55 1.64
C PHE A 253 22.37 -11.76 2.79
N ARG A 254 22.56 -12.80 3.59
CA ARG A 254 21.57 -13.23 4.60
C ARG A 254 21.30 -12.20 5.67
N GLU A 255 22.32 -11.46 6.11
CA GLU A 255 22.16 -10.41 7.12
C GLU A 255 21.35 -9.21 6.62
N GLY A 256 21.48 -8.88 5.33
CA GLY A 256 20.77 -7.77 4.69
C GLY A 256 19.42 -8.18 4.07
N PHE A 257 19.12 -9.48 4.03
CA PHE A 257 17.90 -9.96 3.42
C PHE A 257 16.71 -9.78 4.37
N MET A 258 15.75 -8.99 3.95
CA MET A 258 14.48 -8.86 4.62
C MET A 258 13.35 -9.37 3.73
N ASN A 259 12.65 -10.38 4.23
CA ASN A 259 11.39 -10.80 3.67
C ASN A 259 10.30 -10.15 4.52
N GLY A 260 9.66 -9.11 4.02
CA GLY A 260 8.74 -8.24 4.76
C GLY A 260 7.48 -8.89 5.32
N CYS A 261 7.29 -10.18 5.11
CA CYS A 261 6.10 -10.91 5.57
C CYS A 261 6.53 -12.10 6.45
N LYS A 262 6.50 -11.89 7.75
CA LYS A 262 6.49 -13.01 8.71
C LYS A 262 5.07 -13.55 8.88
#